data_98ff31a4afcba18dbb7552dee99b4bad
#
_entry.id   98ff31a4afcba18dbb7552dee99b4bad
#
_cell.length_a   1.000
_cell.length_b   1.000
_cell.length_c   1.000
_cell.angle_alpha   90.00
_cell.angle_beta   90.00
_cell.angle_gamma   90.00
#
_symmetry.space_group_name_H-M   'P 1'
#
loop_
_entity.id
_entity.type
_entity.pdbx_description
1 polymer ?
#
loop_
_entity_poly.entity_id
_entity_poly.type
_entity_poly.pdbx_seq_one_letter_code
_entity_poly.pdbx_strand_id
1 'polypeptide(L)'
;DNSAGCAFRNPVIDGQRLSAGQLIDEAGLKELNVGGATVSPRHANFISTTPQATARDVMKLMTIVQSRVHDHCGASLQPEVVIWSDDPGAPRP
;
A
#
# COMPACT_ATOMS: atom_id res chain seq x y z
N ASP A 1 -1.22 12.09 12.71
CA ASP A 1 -0.54 11.18 11.83
C ASP A 1 -1.35 9.88 11.69
N ASN A 2 -1.92 9.69 10.53
CA ASN A 2 -2.79 8.55 10.29
C ASN A 2 -2.09 7.56 9.40
N SER A 3 -1.52 6.56 10.03
CA SER A 3 -0.87 5.48 9.33
C SER A 3 -1.86 4.34 9.15
N ALA A 4 -1.94 3.83 7.95
CA ALA A 4 -2.87 2.77 7.62
C ALA A 4 -2.35 1.39 7.99
N GLY A 5 -1.13 1.30 8.45
CA GLY A 5 -0.49 0.01 8.66
C GLY A 5 -0.01 -0.58 7.35
N CYS A 6 0.25 -1.87 7.33
CA CYS A 6 0.76 -2.54 6.14
C CYS A 6 -0.29 -2.58 5.05
N ALA A 7 0.05 -2.09 3.87
CA ALA A 7 -0.87 -2.03 2.75
C ALA A 7 -1.00 -3.38 2.04
N PHE A 8 0.05 -4.17 2.01
CA PHE A 8 0.08 -5.40 1.24
C PHE A 8 0.63 -6.55 2.06
N ARG A 9 0.17 -7.75 1.73
CA ARG A 9 0.73 -8.97 2.31
C ARG A 9 2.08 -9.25 1.68
N ASN A 10 2.95 -9.87 2.44
CA ASN A 10 4.21 -10.33 1.89
C ASN A 10 3.93 -11.48 0.91
N PRO A 11 4.33 -11.34 -0.35
CA PRO A 11 4.03 -12.36 -1.35
C PRO A 11 4.88 -13.61 -1.14
N VAL A 12 4.33 -14.75 -1.57
CA VAL A 12 5.08 -16.00 -1.61
C VAL A 12 5.26 -16.36 -3.08
N ILE A 13 6.51 -16.43 -3.52
CA ILE A 13 6.85 -16.74 -4.91
C ILE A 13 7.80 -17.91 -4.91
N ASP A 14 7.43 -18.97 -5.63
CA ASP A 14 8.22 -20.19 -5.71
C ASP A 14 8.53 -20.76 -4.32
N GLY A 15 7.53 -20.68 -3.43
CA GLY A 15 7.69 -21.19 -2.07
C GLY A 15 8.48 -20.28 -1.15
N GLN A 16 8.93 -19.15 -1.64
CA GLN A 16 9.73 -18.23 -0.85
C GLN A 16 8.92 -16.98 -0.51
N ARG A 17 8.93 -16.63 0.76
CA ARG A 17 8.23 -15.44 1.23
C ARG A 17 9.11 -14.22 1.04
N LEU A 18 8.58 -13.24 0.33
CA LEU A 18 9.29 -12.00 0.03
C LEU A 18 8.68 -10.86 0.83
N SER A 19 9.49 -9.83 1.09
CA SER A 19 9.01 -8.65 1.80
C SER A 19 8.34 -7.70 0.80
N ALA A 20 7.06 -7.43 1.00
CA ALA A 20 6.35 -6.46 0.17
C ALA A 20 7.00 -5.08 0.27
N GLY A 21 7.41 -4.68 1.49
CA GLY A 21 8.07 -3.39 1.68
C GLY A 21 9.36 -3.28 0.90
N GLN A 22 10.13 -4.35 0.88
CA GLN A 22 11.38 -4.35 0.13
C GLN A 22 11.14 -4.24 -1.38
N LEU A 23 10.13 -4.96 -1.88
CA LEU A 23 9.80 -4.90 -3.30
C LEU A 23 9.34 -3.50 -3.71
N ILE A 24 8.56 -2.86 -2.87
CA ILE A 24 8.09 -1.50 -3.13
C ILE A 24 9.26 -0.52 -3.10
N ASP A 25 10.16 -0.69 -2.14
CA ASP A 25 11.35 0.14 -2.04
C ASP A 25 12.24 -0.01 -3.27
N GLU A 26 12.48 -1.25 -3.68
CA GLU A 26 13.30 -1.53 -4.85
C GLU A 26 12.70 -0.99 -6.13
N ALA A 27 11.39 -0.92 -6.21
CA ALA A 27 10.70 -0.33 -7.35
C ALA A 27 10.73 1.20 -7.34
N GLY A 28 11.30 1.80 -6.30
CA GLY A 28 11.45 3.24 -6.21
C GLY A 28 10.16 3.97 -5.91
N LEU A 29 9.27 3.36 -5.16
CA LEU A 29 7.92 3.90 -4.94
C LEU A 29 7.75 4.62 -3.60
N LYS A 30 8.79 4.69 -2.78
CA LYS A 30 8.70 5.46 -1.55
C LYS A 30 8.32 6.91 -1.88
N GLU A 31 7.48 7.48 -1.05
CA GLU A 31 7.00 8.85 -1.19
C GLU A 31 6.08 9.07 -2.39
N LEU A 32 5.70 8.00 -3.09
CA LEU A 32 4.69 8.15 -4.14
C LEU A 32 3.39 8.62 -3.51
N ASN A 33 2.79 9.62 -4.12
CA ASN A 33 1.65 10.33 -3.54
C ASN A 33 0.46 10.33 -4.48
N VAL A 34 -0.73 10.10 -3.94
CA VAL A 34 -1.99 10.27 -4.66
C VAL A 34 -2.94 10.99 -3.71
N GLY A 35 -3.30 12.22 -4.06
CA GLY A 35 -4.16 13.02 -3.20
C GLY A 35 -3.57 13.14 -1.81
N GLY A 36 -4.32 12.69 -0.82
CA GLY A 36 -3.85 12.74 0.57
C GLY A 36 -3.16 11.47 1.05
N ALA A 37 -2.89 10.51 0.15
CA ALA A 37 -2.24 9.25 0.51
C ALA A 37 -0.83 9.21 -0.04
N THR A 38 0.13 8.74 0.76
CA THR A 38 1.53 8.72 0.38
C THR A 38 2.18 7.43 0.88
N VAL A 39 3.01 6.82 0.04
CA VAL A 39 3.83 5.69 0.47
C VAL A 39 4.88 6.23 1.44
N SER A 40 4.95 5.61 2.62
CA SER A 40 5.85 6.09 3.66
C SER A 40 7.31 6.02 3.20
N PRO A 41 8.11 7.07 3.47
CA PRO A 41 9.53 7.04 3.14
C PRO A 41 10.32 6.12 4.06
N ARG A 42 9.77 5.73 5.21
CA ARG A 42 10.46 4.86 6.16
C ARG A 42 10.12 3.39 5.95
N HIS A 43 8.84 3.13 5.73
CA HIS A 43 8.34 1.76 5.57
C HIS A 43 7.52 1.72 4.31
N ALA A 44 8.11 1.22 3.23
CA ALA A 44 7.48 1.28 1.92
C ALA A 44 6.17 0.53 1.85
N ASN A 45 5.90 -0.39 2.76
CA ASN A 45 4.62 -1.09 2.80
C ASN A 45 3.57 -0.38 3.67
N PHE A 46 3.87 0.83 4.10
CA PHE A 46 2.93 1.63 4.89
C PHE A 46 2.46 2.80 4.04
N ILE A 47 1.20 3.16 4.22
CA ILE A 47 0.63 4.32 3.57
C ILE A 47 0.22 5.31 4.63
N SER A 48 0.72 6.53 4.51
CA SER A 48 0.36 7.64 5.39
C SER A 48 -0.73 8.45 4.73
N THR A 49 -1.65 8.98 5.52
CA THR A 49 -2.74 9.77 5.00
C THR A 49 -2.84 11.10 5.71
N THR A 50 -3.33 12.10 4.99
CA THR A 50 -3.68 13.40 5.56
C THR A 50 -5.16 13.40 5.93
N PRO A 51 -5.62 14.40 6.71
CA PRO A 51 -7.05 14.49 7.02
C PRO A 51 -7.94 14.63 5.80
N GLN A 52 -7.41 15.09 4.67
CA GLN A 52 -8.20 15.21 3.45
C GLN A 52 -8.16 13.94 2.59
N ALA A 53 -7.38 12.96 2.97
CA ALA A 53 -7.28 11.73 2.18
C ALA A 53 -8.61 11.00 2.17
N THR A 54 -8.96 10.44 1.02
CA THR A 54 -10.16 9.62 0.87
C THR A 54 -9.76 8.17 0.68
N ALA A 55 -10.72 7.27 0.89
CA ALA A 55 -10.49 5.86 0.60
C ALA A 55 -10.10 5.67 -0.86
N ARG A 56 -10.66 6.47 -1.75
CA ARG A 56 -10.32 6.41 -3.18
C ARG A 56 -8.85 6.73 -3.41
N ASP A 57 -8.31 7.72 -2.70
CA ASP A 57 -6.89 8.07 -2.82
C ASP A 57 -6.02 6.89 -2.44
N VAL A 58 -6.35 6.24 -1.35
CA VAL A 58 -5.60 5.07 -0.87
C VAL A 58 -5.69 3.93 -1.86
N MET A 59 -6.90 3.63 -2.34
CA MET A 59 -7.09 2.53 -3.28
C MET A 59 -6.37 2.79 -4.59
N LYS A 60 -6.40 4.03 -5.05
CA LYS A 60 -5.71 4.39 -6.28
C LYS A 60 -4.20 4.25 -6.11
N LEU A 61 -3.67 4.71 -4.98
CA LEU A 61 -2.24 4.58 -4.68
C LEU A 61 -1.85 3.10 -4.63
N MET A 62 -2.65 2.27 -3.97
CA MET A 62 -2.37 0.84 -3.89
C MET A 62 -2.36 0.20 -5.27
N THR A 63 -3.30 0.57 -6.14
CA THR A 63 -3.35 0.04 -7.49
C THR A 63 -2.09 0.41 -8.27
N ILE A 64 -1.62 1.64 -8.13
CA ILE A 64 -0.40 2.08 -8.80
C ILE A 64 0.80 1.29 -8.28
N VAL A 65 0.89 1.12 -6.96
CA VAL A 65 1.99 0.37 -6.36
C VAL A 65 1.99 -1.08 -6.86
N GLN A 66 0.82 -1.71 -6.89
CA GLN A 66 0.72 -3.08 -7.40
C GLN A 66 1.21 -3.19 -8.84
N SER A 67 0.77 -2.25 -9.68
CA SER A 67 1.15 -2.24 -11.09
C SER A 67 2.65 -2.04 -11.27
N ARG A 68 3.23 -1.11 -10.53
CA ARG A 68 4.65 -0.80 -10.66
C ARG A 68 5.52 -1.91 -10.14
N VAL A 69 5.15 -2.54 -9.03
CA VAL A 69 5.90 -3.68 -8.51
C VAL A 69 5.84 -4.85 -9.48
N HIS A 70 4.65 -5.11 -10.04
CA HIS A 70 4.51 -6.17 -11.02
C HIS A 70 5.40 -5.92 -12.25
N ASP A 71 5.42 -4.69 -12.73
CA ASP A 71 6.26 -4.35 -13.88
C ASP A 71 7.74 -4.47 -13.56
N HIS A 72 8.12 -4.21 -12.31
CA HIS A 72 9.52 -4.21 -11.91
C HIS A 72 10.08 -5.62 -11.72
N CYS A 73 9.32 -6.50 -11.09
CA CYS A 73 9.84 -7.81 -10.72
C CYS A 73 8.85 -8.96 -10.93
N GLY A 74 7.68 -8.70 -11.47
CA GLY A 74 6.69 -9.74 -11.75
C GLY A 74 5.90 -10.20 -10.53
N ALA A 75 6.11 -9.60 -9.37
CA ALA A 75 5.39 -10.00 -8.18
C ALA A 75 4.01 -9.35 -8.14
N SER A 76 3.01 -10.14 -7.75
CA SER A 76 1.65 -9.65 -7.57
C SER A 76 1.40 -9.42 -6.09
N LEU A 77 1.31 -8.16 -5.69
CA LEU A 77 1.04 -7.82 -4.30
C LEU A 77 -0.45 -7.96 -4.02
N GLN A 78 -0.78 -8.60 -2.92
CA GLN A 78 -2.17 -8.74 -2.47
C GLN A 78 -2.43 -7.73 -1.37
N PRO A 79 -3.50 -6.95 -1.47
CA PRO A 79 -3.82 -5.99 -0.41
C PRO A 79 -4.04 -6.70 0.91
N GLU A 80 -3.45 -6.18 1.97
CA GLU A 80 -3.84 -6.53 3.31
C GLU A 80 -5.22 -5.96 3.53
N VAL A 81 -6.03 -6.59 4.36
CA VAL A 81 -7.34 -6.04 4.62
C VAL A 81 -7.18 -4.76 5.40
N VAL A 82 -7.39 -3.65 4.72
CA VAL A 82 -7.33 -2.35 5.35
C VAL A 82 -8.73 -1.78 5.32
N ILE A 83 -9.32 -1.69 6.47
CA ILE A 83 -10.64 -1.10 6.57
C ILE A 83 -10.50 0.29 7.13
N TRP A 84 -10.85 1.23 6.31
CA TRP A 84 -10.78 2.63 6.67
C TRP A 84 -12.02 2.97 7.45
N SER A 85 -11.84 3.07 8.72
CA SER A 85 -12.99 3.22 9.61
C SER A 85 -13.41 4.66 9.81
N ASP A 86 -12.90 5.56 9.02
CA ASP A 86 -13.34 6.95 9.08
C ASP A 86 -14.75 7.12 8.57
N ASP A 87 -15.20 6.18 7.75
CA ASP A 87 -16.54 6.21 7.21
C ASP A 87 -17.44 5.44 8.17
N PRO A 88 -18.35 6.12 8.86
CA PRO A 88 -19.21 5.44 9.83
C PRO A 88 -20.13 4.41 9.19
N GLY A 89 -20.33 4.48 7.88
CA GLY A 89 -21.10 3.49 7.17
C GLY A 89 -20.29 2.32 6.68
N ALA A 90 -18.97 2.36 6.84
CA ALA A 90 -18.12 1.30 6.33
C ALA A 90 -18.22 0.05 7.19
N PRO A 91 -18.26 -1.13 6.58
CA PRO A 91 -18.23 -2.36 7.36
C PRO A 91 -16.90 -2.48 8.08
N ARG A 92 -16.96 -3.06 9.24
CA ARG A 92 -15.77 -3.31 10.03
C ARG A 92 -15.44 -4.77 10.02
N PRO A 93 -14.16 -5.09 10.08
CA PRO A 93 -13.77 -6.50 10.17
C PRO A 93 -14.18 -7.07 11.51
#